data_0564a1154a710d159d27fd2e3b2ca14f
#
_entry.id   0564a1154a710d159d27fd2e3b2ca14f
#
_cell.length_a   1.000
_cell.length_b   1.000
_cell.length_c   1.000
_cell.angle_alpha   90.00
_cell.angle_beta   90.00
_cell.angle_gamma   90.00
#
_symmetry.space_group_name_H-M   'P 1'
#
loop_
_entity.id
_entity.type
_entity.pdbx_description
1 polymer ?
#
loop_
_entity_poly.entity_id
_entity_poly.type
_entity_poly.pdbx_seq_one_letter_code
_entity_poly.pdbx_strand_id
1 'polypeptide(L)'
;GVYSDKGGVKVLPVTEIISENEYFDFDAKYNGKSKEITPADLDYKMTSKIKYITKEIYGILGMNGIVRMDFIIRKEGNPFLIEINSNPGMSNESIVPKMLKSSKKSISNLYKNV
;
A
#
# COMPACT_ATOMS: atom_id res chain seq x y z
N GLY A 1 -1.15 -0.38 2.35
CA GLY A 1 -1.03 -0.46 3.80
C GLY A 1 -2.27 -1.02 4.46
N VAL A 2 -2.07 -1.88 5.43
CA VAL A 2 -3.16 -2.52 6.17
C VAL A 2 -2.76 -2.63 7.64
N TYR A 3 -3.74 -2.46 8.52
CA TYR A 3 -3.54 -2.61 9.96
C TYR A 3 -4.84 -3.03 10.62
N SER A 4 -4.77 -3.44 11.87
CA SER A 4 -5.98 -3.74 12.64
C SER A 4 -6.06 -2.84 13.87
N ASP A 5 -7.26 -2.47 14.23
CA ASP A 5 -7.57 -1.73 15.45
C ASP A 5 -8.80 -2.35 16.11
N LYS A 6 -9.36 -1.69 17.11
CA LYS A 6 -10.54 -2.20 17.83
C LYS A 6 -11.75 -2.35 16.92
N GLY A 7 -11.80 -1.64 15.81
CA GLY A 7 -12.88 -1.72 14.83
C GLY A 7 -12.66 -2.78 13.75
N GLY A 8 -11.56 -3.52 13.81
CA GLY A 8 -11.24 -4.57 12.85
C GLY A 8 -10.09 -4.20 11.92
N VAL A 9 -10.01 -4.91 10.80
CA VAL A 9 -8.95 -4.69 9.81
C VAL A 9 -9.28 -3.48 8.95
N LYS A 10 -8.32 -2.58 8.81
CA LYS A 10 -8.45 -1.35 8.02
C LYS A 10 -7.41 -1.34 6.91
N VAL A 11 -7.85 -1.10 5.68
CA VAL A 11 -6.95 -0.98 4.53
C VAL A 11 -6.84 0.49 4.14
N LEU A 12 -5.60 0.96 4.04
CA LEU A 12 -5.31 2.35 3.68
C LEU A 12 -5.52 2.56 2.17
N PRO A 13 -5.64 3.83 1.72
CA PRO A 13 -5.71 4.12 0.29
C PRO A 13 -4.53 3.49 -0.45
N VAL A 14 -4.79 3.03 -1.66
CA VAL A 14 -3.77 2.38 -2.48
C VAL A 14 -2.83 3.44 -3.06
N THR A 15 -1.54 3.14 -3.07
CA THR A 15 -0.54 3.97 -3.76
C THR A 15 -0.12 3.28 -5.04
N GLU A 16 -0.15 4.03 -6.12
CA GLU A 16 0.34 3.58 -7.41
C GLU A 16 1.78 4.07 -7.61
N ILE A 17 2.66 3.16 -8.00
CA ILE A 17 4.05 3.52 -8.28
C ILE A 17 4.27 3.41 -9.78
N ILE A 18 4.60 4.54 -10.40
CA ILE A 18 4.86 4.61 -11.83
C ILE A 18 6.34 4.89 -12.02
N SER A 19 7.03 4.00 -12.73
CA SER A 19 8.40 4.23 -13.13
C SER A 19 8.41 4.96 -14.47
N GLU A 20 9.23 6.01 -14.58
CA GLU A 20 9.40 6.72 -15.87
C GLU A 20 10.04 5.83 -16.91
N ASN A 21 10.77 4.82 -16.49
CA ASN A 21 11.34 3.81 -17.37
C ASN A 21 10.52 2.54 -17.27
N GLU A 22 9.93 2.13 -18.38
CA GLU A 22 9.08 0.93 -18.44
C GLU A 22 9.81 -0.34 -18.03
N TYR A 23 11.11 -0.30 -18.00
CA TYR A 23 11.94 -1.44 -17.64
C TYR A 23 12.64 -1.12 -16.34
N PHE A 24 12.18 -1.56 -15.22
CA PHE A 24 12.84 -1.52 -13.93
C PHE A 24 14.29 -1.11 -13.99
N ASP A 25 14.54 0.07 -14.53
CA ASP A 25 15.85 0.62 -14.61
C ASP A 25 16.32 0.92 -13.20
N PHE A 26 17.48 0.44 -12.85
CA PHE A 26 18.10 0.73 -11.58
C PHE A 26 18.10 2.21 -11.27
N ASP A 27 18.31 3.03 -12.30
CA ASP A 27 18.33 4.48 -12.16
C ASP A 27 16.99 5.04 -11.69
N ALA A 28 15.88 4.53 -12.20
CA ALA A 28 14.56 4.98 -11.78
C ALA A 28 14.31 4.66 -10.31
N LYS A 29 14.79 3.51 -9.85
CA LYS A 29 14.60 3.07 -8.48
C LYS A 29 15.44 3.86 -7.48
N TYR A 30 16.67 4.22 -7.84
CA TYR A 30 17.62 4.85 -6.93
C TYR A 30 17.72 6.38 -7.09
N ASN A 31 17.34 6.92 -8.22
CA ASN A 31 17.44 8.35 -8.49
C ASN A 31 16.11 9.11 -8.32
N GLY A 32 15.12 8.49 -7.69
CA GLY A 32 13.85 9.14 -7.44
C GLY A 32 13.03 9.43 -8.68
N LYS A 33 13.29 8.72 -9.78
CA LYS A 33 12.52 8.88 -11.01
C LYS A 33 11.18 8.15 -10.99
N SER A 34 10.87 7.46 -9.90
CA SER A 34 9.55 6.87 -9.68
C SER A 34 8.58 7.92 -9.20
N LYS A 35 7.37 7.85 -9.71
CA LYS A 35 6.27 8.72 -9.28
C LYS A 35 5.31 7.92 -8.43
N GLU A 36 4.93 8.46 -7.27
CA GLU A 36 3.97 7.85 -6.36
C GLU A 36 2.69 8.66 -6.37
N ILE A 37 1.57 7.99 -6.60
CA ILE A 37 0.25 8.63 -6.62
C ILE A 37 -0.62 7.98 -5.56
N THR A 38 -1.10 8.77 -4.59
CA THR A 38 -1.98 8.31 -3.52
C THR A 38 -3.17 9.27 -3.38
N PRO A 39 -4.42 8.81 -3.53
CA PRO A 39 -4.81 7.45 -3.90
C PRO A 39 -4.46 7.15 -5.35
N ALA A 40 -4.26 5.87 -5.63
CA ALA A 40 -3.90 5.42 -6.98
C ALA A 40 -4.97 5.78 -8.00
N ASP A 41 -4.54 6.09 -9.22
CA ASP A 41 -5.43 6.37 -10.34
C ASP A 41 -5.90 5.04 -10.96
N LEU A 42 -6.74 4.34 -10.22
CA LEU A 42 -7.33 3.08 -10.61
C LEU A 42 -8.84 3.22 -10.56
N ASP A 43 -9.54 2.43 -11.37
CA ASP A 43 -10.99 2.42 -11.27
C ASP A 43 -11.44 1.85 -9.92
N TYR A 44 -12.68 2.12 -9.57
CA TYR A 44 -13.25 1.70 -8.29
C TYR A 44 -13.19 0.17 -8.13
N LYS A 45 -13.45 -0.53 -9.21
CA LYS A 45 -13.50 -2.00 -9.22
C LYS A 45 -12.15 -2.61 -8.87
N MET A 46 -11.08 -2.10 -9.47
CA MET A 46 -9.72 -2.58 -9.20
C MET A 46 -9.27 -2.20 -7.80
N THR A 47 -9.54 -0.97 -7.38
CA THR A 47 -9.20 -0.51 -6.03
C THR A 47 -9.88 -1.37 -4.97
N SER A 48 -11.16 -1.65 -5.15
CA SER A 48 -11.93 -2.50 -4.23
C SER A 48 -11.38 -3.92 -4.19
N LYS A 49 -10.99 -4.44 -5.34
CA LYS A 49 -10.42 -5.80 -5.44
C LYS A 49 -9.09 -5.91 -4.69
N ILE A 50 -8.20 -4.94 -4.86
CA ILE A 50 -6.92 -4.91 -4.16
C ILE A 50 -7.14 -4.82 -2.65
N LYS A 51 -8.03 -3.94 -2.21
CA LYS A 51 -8.33 -3.78 -0.78
C LYS A 51 -8.94 -5.05 -0.19
N TYR A 52 -9.81 -5.71 -0.92
CA TYR A 52 -10.42 -6.96 -0.48
C TYR A 52 -9.38 -8.06 -0.31
N ILE A 53 -8.51 -8.24 -1.30
CA ILE A 53 -7.44 -9.24 -1.25
C ILE A 53 -6.48 -8.96 -0.09
N THR A 54 -6.11 -7.70 0.08
CA THR A 54 -5.23 -7.26 1.16
C THR A 54 -5.81 -7.62 2.52
N LYS A 55 -7.08 -7.31 2.73
CA LYS A 55 -7.78 -7.60 3.96
C LYS A 55 -7.87 -9.10 4.24
N GLU A 56 -8.19 -9.89 3.22
CA GLU A 56 -8.29 -11.35 3.35
C GLU A 56 -6.94 -11.98 3.71
N ILE A 57 -5.88 -11.58 3.04
CA ILE A 57 -4.54 -12.11 3.32
C ILE A 57 -4.10 -11.75 4.74
N TYR A 58 -4.34 -10.52 5.14
CA TYR A 58 -4.00 -10.06 6.49
C TYR A 58 -4.67 -10.93 7.55
N GLY A 59 -5.94 -11.22 7.37
CA GLY A 59 -6.70 -12.06 8.30
C GLY A 59 -6.26 -13.52 8.27
N ILE A 60 -6.11 -14.10 7.08
CA ILE A 60 -5.72 -15.50 6.91
C ILE A 60 -4.36 -15.78 7.55
N LEU A 61 -3.41 -14.87 7.37
CA LEU A 61 -2.07 -15.02 7.94
C LEU A 61 -1.99 -14.65 9.42
N GLY A 62 -3.09 -14.17 10.01
CA GLY A 62 -3.11 -13.79 11.41
C GLY A 62 -2.14 -12.66 11.73
N MET A 63 -2.03 -11.67 10.83
CA MET A 63 -1.06 -10.60 10.98
C MET A 63 -1.50 -9.58 12.02
N ASN A 64 -0.51 -8.91 12.63
CA ASN A 64 -0.71 -7.84 13.59
C ASN A 64 0.09 -6.62 13.17
N GLY A 65 -0.29 -5.46 13.69
CA GLY A 65 0.41 -4.22 13.41
C GLY A 65 0.18 -3.75 11.98
N ILE A 66 1.05 -2.87 11.52
CA ILE A 66 0.93 -2.31 10.17
C ILE A 66 1.77 -3.12 9.19
N VAL A 67 1.17 -3.42 8.05
CA VAL A 67 1.80 -4.23 7.00
C VAL A 67 1.59 -3.52 5.67
N ARG A 68 2.57 -3.58 4.79
CA ARG A 68 2.44 -3.12 3.41
C ARG A 68 2.47 -4.32 2.48
N MET A 69 1.49 -4.42 1.61
CA MET A 69 1.43 -5.44 0.58
C MET A 69 1.63 -4.79 -0.79
N ASP A 70 2.53 -5.34 -1.58
CA ASP A 70 2.87 -4.81 -2.89
C ASP A 70 2.32 -5.72 -3.97
N PHE A 71 1.66 -5.11 -4.96
CA PHE A 71 1.00 -5.83 -6.05
C PHE A 71 1.51 -5.34 -7.39
N ILE A 72 1.47 -6.21 -8.38
CA ILE A 72 1.62 -5.84 -9.78
C ILE A 72 0.28 -6.09 -10.46
N ILE A 73 -0.18 -5.10 -11.24
CA ILE A 73 -1.38 -5.23 -12.05
C ILE A 73 -0.95 -5.38 -13.51
N ARG A 74 -1.32 -6.50 -14.12
CA ARG A 74 -1.07 -6.73 -15.53
C ARG A 74 -2.19 -6.14 -16.38
N LYS A 75 -1.95 -6.04 -17.68
CA LYS A 75 -2.92 -5.49 -18.64
C LYS A 75 -4.27 -6.20 -18.62
N GLU A 76 -4.29 -7.46 -18.25
CA GLU A 76 -5.53 -8.24 -18.13
C GLU A 76 -6.30 -7.96 -16.85
N GLY A 77 -5.79 -7.09 -16.00
CA GLY A 77 -6.54 -6.57 -14.88
C GLY A 77 -6.52 -7.36 -13.59
N ASN A 78 -5.74 -8.42 -13.49
CA ASN A 78 -5.63 -9.18 -12.25
C ASN A 78 -4.43 -8.70 -11.42
N PRO A 79 -4.64 -8.35 -10.14
CA PRO A 79 -3.52 -7.99 -9.26
C PRO A 79 -2.79 -9.26 -8.79
N PHE A 80 -1.48 -9.19 -8.77
CA PHE A 80 -0.62 -10.26 -8.26
C PHE A 80 0.18 -9.74 -7.08
N LEU A 81 0.05 -10.40 -5.94
CA LEU A 81 0.83 -10.06 -4.76
C LEU A 81 2.28 -10.51 -4.99
N ILE A 82 3.22 -9.59 -4.84
CA ILE A 82 4.64 -9.88 -5.04
C ILE A 82 5.46 -9.81 -3.76
N GLU A 83 5.00 -9.06 -2.77
CA GLU A 83 5.75 -8.89 -1.53
C GLU A 83 4.82 -8.50 -0.39
N ILE A 84 5.11 -9.01 0.80
CA ILE A 84 4.48 -8.60 2.05
C ILE A 84 5.60 -8.07 2.95
N ASN A 85 5.48 -6.80 3.34
CA ASN A 85 6.44 -6.14 4.21
C ASN A 85 5.80 -5.88 5.57
N SER A 86 6.23 -6.64 6.58
CA SER A 86 5.70 -6.54 7.95
C SER A 86 6.38 -5.45 8.78
N ASN A 87 7.36 -4.77 8.22
CA ASN A 87 8.05 -3.66 8.88
C ASN A 87 8.26 -2.51 7.90
N PRO A 88 7.15 -1.91 7.39
CA PRO A 88 7.26 -0.86 6.38
C PRO A 88 7.90 0.40 6.96
N GLY A 89 8.59 1.15 6.10
CA GLY A 89 9.17 2.43 6.48
C GLY A 89 8.10 3.40 6.98
N MET A 90 8.44 4.19 7.99
CA MET A 90 7.51 5.13 8.61
C MET A 90 8.02 6.57 8.64
N SER A 91 9.07 6.87 7.87
CA SER A 91 9.53 8.25 7.72
C SER A 91 8.55 9.06 6.87
N ASN A 92 8.63 10.39 6.92
CA ASN A 92 7.72 11.27 6.16
C ASN A 92 7.75 11.01 4.65
N GLU A 93 8.83 10.45 4.14
CA GLU A 93 8.98 10.16 2.72
C GLU A 93 8.56 8.74 2.36
N SER A 94 8.23 7.92 3.37
CA SER A 94 7.82 6.55 3.14
C SER A 94 6.37 6.48 2.65
N ILE A 95 6.03 5.38 1.98
CA ILE A 95 4.72 5.19 1.34
C ILE A 95 3.58 5.15 2.36
N VAL A 96 3.72 4.39 3.44
CA VAL A 96 2.65 4.21 4.42
C VAL A 96 2.23 5.53 5.09
N PRO A 97 3.16 6.37 5.57
CA PRO A 97 2.78 7.69 6.07
C PRO A 97 2.03 8.54 5.06
N LYS A 98 2.38 8.46 3.78
CA LYS A 98 1.66 9.18 2.71
C LYS A 98 0.24 8.66 2.54
N MET A 99 0.05 7.34 2.65
CA MET A 99 -1.29 6.72 2.65
C MET A 99 -2.13 7.21 3.82
N LEU A 100 -1.54 7.26 5.01
CA LEU A 100 -2.22 7.76 6.21
C LEU A 100 -2.66 9.21 6.04
N LYS A 101 -1.78 10.04 5.51
CA LYS A 101 -2.07 11.44 5.25
C LYS A 101 -3.22 11.59 4.25
N SER A 102 -3.24 10.77 3.21
CA SER A 102 -4.31 10.76 2.21
C SER A 102 -5.66 10.40 2.83
N SER A 103 -5.69 9.52 3.82
CA SER A 103 -6.91 9.15 4.53
C SER A 103 -7.22 10.08 5.72
N LYS A 104 -6.47 11.18 5.87
CA LYS A 104 -6.60 12.14 6.97
C LYS A 104 -6.31 11.53 8.33
N LYS A 105 -5.48 10.50 8.37
CA LYS A 105 -5.02 9.88 9.61
C LYS A 105 -3.57 10.27 9.87
N SER A 106 -3.17 10.29 11.12
CA SER A 106 -1.79 10.55 11.51
C SER A 106 -1.11 9.27 11.97
N ILE A 107 0.22 9.29 11.96
CA ILE A 107 1.01 8.17 12.49
C ILE A 107 0.71 8.01 13.99
N SER A 108 0.56 9.10 14.72
CA SER A 108 0.21 9.06 16.14
C SER A 108 -1.11 8.35 16.38
N ASN A 109 -2.13 8.67 15.59
CA ASN A 109 -3.42 8.01 15.69
C ASN A 109 -3.32 6.51 15.37
N LEU A 110 -2.49 6.16 14.40
CA LEU A 110 -2.28 4.77 14.06
C LEU A 110 -1.73 3.98 15.25
N TYR A 111 -0.65 4.46 15.85
CA TYR A 111 -0.03 3.78 16.99
C TYR A 111 -0.90 3.77 18.22
N LYS A 112 -1.77 4.75 18.37
CA LYS A 112 -2.71 4.80 19.49
C LYS A 112 -3.78 3.72 19.39
N ASN A 113 -4.17 3.34 18.17
CA ASN A 113 -5.31 2.44 17.92
C ASN A 113 -4.89 1.02 17.53
N VAL A 114 -3.62 0.81 17.24
CA VAL A 114 -3.05 -0.50 16.90
C VAL A 114 -2.40 -1.19 18.13
#